data_167869fa85679391a126fa7f7aca3828
#
_entry.id   167869fa85679391a126fa7f7aca3828
#
_cell.length_a   1.000
_cell.length_b   1.000
_cell.length_c   1.000
_cell.angle_alpha   90.00
_cell.angle_beta   90.00
_cell.angle_gamma   90.00
#
_symmetry.space_group_name_H-M   'P 1'
#
loop_
_entity.id
_entity.type
_entity.pdbx_description
1 polymer ?
#
loop_
_entity_poly.entity_id
_entity_poly.type
_entity_poly.pdbx_seq_one_letter_code
_entity_poly.pdbx_strand_id
1 'polypeptide(L)'
;MKLSYIVPVYKVEQYLNECVESILAQTMDDYEIILVDDGSPDNCPAMCDAYQEKYPEKIRVIHKENGGLASARNAGLRVAKGNYIFFLDSDDYLENDSVQKLYNKAVSFEADILHTSFFSLNEKNGVIDKAEVSFQTDKIYTHEEMEQELCFVSSKRRIVFVWRNLYKRSFLEKNGITFEENLRMVEDGPFNMEAFSKAERFVAVDIPVLCYRVRENSLQRQKYVPDYDKWLYQQWALKLKHYSENCTPSQVFYEDIGEYTVKAIFPLLLENVYRNKPEEAYAVLRRLGDSDMMRRSFTDYDINKFRSRSLDWLMTWFAKNKLYLFAHLICKYILYK
;
A
#
# COMPACT_ATOMS: atom_id res chain seq x y z
N MET A 1 8.23 1.98 26.26
CA MET A 1 7.38 1.18 25.35
C MET A 1 8.15 0.93 24.06
N LYS A 2 8.25 -0.33 23.65
CA LYS A 2 9.06 -0.75 22.48
C LYS A 2 8.31 -0.60 21.18
N LEU A 3 7.03 -0.99 21.14
CA LEU A 3 6.25 -1.07 19.92
C LEU A 3 4.81 -0.59 20.11
N SER A 4 4.27 0.15 19.13
CA SER A 4 2.84 0.43 19.01
C SER A 4 2.29 -0.29 17.78
N TYR A 5 1.31 -1.15 17.97
CA TYR A 5 0.49 -1.68 16.90
C TYR A 5 -0.65 -0.71 16.63
N ILE A 6 -0.81 -0.28 15.39
CA ILE A 6 -1.93 0.53 14.94
C ILE A 6 -2.81 -0.35 14.07
N VAL A 7 -4.03 -0.62 14.54
CA VAL A 7 -4.98 -1.53 13.93
C VAL A 7 -6.22 -0.75 13.52
N PRO A 8 -6.36 -0.35 12.25
CA PRO A 8 -7.58 0.29 11.76
C PRO A 8 -8.70 -0.76 11.66
N VAL A 9 -9.89 -0.42 12.14
CA VAL A 9 -11.04 -1.35 12.25
C VAL A 9 -12.24 -0.77 11.50
N TYR A 10 -12.72 -1.49 10.48
CA TYR A 10 -13.96 -1.15 9.75
C TYR A 10 -14.54 -2.36 9.02
N LYS A 11 -15.73 -2.83 9.43
CA LYS A 11 -16.44 -3.98 8.83
C LYS A 11 -15.63 -5.27 8.78
N VAL A 12 -15.03 -5.65 9.90
CA VAL A 12 -14.14 -6.81 10.04
C VAL A 12 -14.47 -7.70 11.24
N GLU A 13 -15.71 -7.69 11.73
CA GLU A 13 -16.13 -8.44 12.93
C GLU A 13 -15.76 -9.92 12.89
N GLN A 14 -15.67 -10.52 11.69
CA GLN A 14 -15.29 -11.93 11.51
C GLN A 14 -13.80 -12.20 11.74
N TYR A 15 -12.95 -11.18 11.62
CA TYR A 15 -11.49 -11.31 11.62
C TYR A 15 -10.83 -10.66 12.84
N LEU A 16 -11.48 -9.65 13.43
CA LEU A 16 -10.91 -8.80 14.47
C LEU A 16 -10.38 -9.61 15.66
N ASN A 17 -11.09 -10.65 16.09
CA ASN A 17 -10.63 -11.50 17.19
C ASN A 17 -9.30 -12.17 16.88
N GLU A 18 -9.17 -12.81 15.70
CA GLU A 18 -7.93 -13.48 15.32
C GLU A 18 -6.77 -12.50 15.18
N CYS A 19 -7.02 -11.33 14.61
CA CYS A 19 -6.04 -10.26 14.52
C CYS A 19 -5.52 -9.85 15.90
N VAL A 20 -6.41 -9.47 16.84
CA VAL A 20 -6.02 -9.00 18.17
C VAL A 20 -5.37 -10.11 19.01
N GLU A 21 -5.92 -11.32 18.98
CA GLU A 21 -5.36 -12.47 19.73
C GLU A 21 -3.97 -12.85 19.18
N SER A 22 -3.70 -12.68 17.88
CA SER A 22 -2.37 -12.92 17.31
C SER A 22 -1.32 -11.93 17.83
N ILE A 23 -1.71 -10.69 18.14
CA ILE A 23 -0.82 -9.72 18.80
C ILE A 23 -0.60 -10.09 20.26
N LEU A 24 -1.67 -10.44 20.97
CA LEU A 24 -1.60 -10.80 22.39
C LEU A 24 -0.78 -12.09 22.63
N ALA A 25 -0.72 -12.97 21.63
CA ALA A 25 0.07 -14.22 21.67
C ALA A 25 1.57 -14.02 21.41
N GLN A 26 2.01 -12.80 21.02
CA GLN A 26 3.44 -12.55 20.81
C GLN A 26 4.23 -12.61 22.11
N THR A 27 5.47 -13.07 22.02
CA THR A 27 6.41 -13.17 23.18
C THR A 27 6.96 -11.81 23.65
N MET A 28 6.71 -10.73 22.91
CA MET A 28 7.09 -9.38 23.30
C MET A 28 6.17 -8.85 24.41
N ASP A 29 6.73 -8.29 25.48
CA ASP A 29 5.97 -7.82 26.64
C ASP A 29 5.66 -6.31 26.63
N ASP A 30 6.56 -5.47 26.09
CA ASP A 30 6.50 -4.01 26.18
C ASP A 30 5.94 -3.38 24.91
N TYR A 31 4.63 -3.51 24.71
CA TYR A 31 3.90 -2.97 23.57
C TYR A 31 2.53 -2.41 23.95
N GLU A 32 1.94 -1.64 23.05
CA GLU A 32 0.53 -1.23 23.07
C GLU A 32 -0.17 -1.61 21.76
N ILE A 33 -1.47 -1.80 21.84
CA ILE A 33 -2.37 -2.00 20.71
C ILE A 33 -3.33 -0.81 20.65
N ILE A 34 -3.35 -0.11 19.55
CA ILE A 34 -4.25 1.01 19.31
C ILE A 34 -5.28 0.55 18.28
N LEU A 35 -6.46 0.15 18.75
CA LEU A 35 -7.60 -0.20 17.90
C LEU A 35 -8.30 1.10 17.49
N VAL A 36 -8.32 1.39 16.21
CA VAL A 36 -8.97 2.59 15.69
C VAL A 36 -10.23 2.20 14.94
N ASP A 37 -11.36 2.25 15.61
CA ASP A 37 -12.68 2.08 14.99
C ASP A 37 -13.03 3.29 14.15
N ASP A 38 -13.04 3.12 12.84
CA ASP A 38 -13.34 4.15 11.85
C ASP A 38 -14.86 4.22 11.55
N GLY A 39 -15.67 4.21 12.61
CA GLY A 39 -17.12 4.28 12.51
C GLY A 39 -17.73 3.02 11.89
N SER A 40 -17.29 1.84 12.33
CA SER A 40 -17.79 0.57 11.83
C SER A 40 -19.27 0.37 12.15
N PRO A 41 -20.11 -0.01 11.17
CA PRO A 41 -21.55 -0.21 11.37
C PRO A 41 -21.91 -1.63 11.87
N ASP A 42 -20.94 -2.54 11.98
CA ASP A 42 -21.06 -3.91 12.49
C ASP A 42 -20.76 -3.98 13.99
N ASN A 43 -20.47 -5.15 14.53
CA ASN A 43 -20.18 -5.34 15.96
C ASN A 43 -18.75 -4.93 16.37
N CYS A 44 -17.90 -4.47 15.46
CA CYS A 44 -16.52 -4.10 15.76
C CYS A 44 -16.36 -3.09 16.90
N PRO A 45 -17.19 -2.00 17.04
CA PRO A 45 -17.06 -1.05 18.14
C PRO A 45 -17.15 -1.74 19.50
N ALA A 46 -18.18 -2.56 19.72
CA ALA A 46 -18.37 -3.30 20.98
C ALA A 46 -17.25 -4.32 21.25
N MET A 47 -16.72 -4.96 20.19
CA MET A 47 -15.57 -5.87 20.31
C MET A 47 -14.30 -5.11 20.74
N CYS A 48 -14.05 -3.93 20.19
CA CYS A 48 -12.92 -3.08 20.58
C CYS A 48 -13.01 -2.70 22.06
N ASP A 49 -14.20 -2.25 22.52
CA ASP A 49 -14.43 -1.90 23.93
C ASP A 49 -14.20 -3.08 24.87
N ALA A 50 -14.70 -4.27 24.50
CA ALA A 50 -14.50 -5.48 25.28
C ALA A 50 -13.00 -5.85 25.41
N TYR A 51 -12.22 -5.66 24.36
CA TYR A 51 -10.77 -5.86 24.41
C TYR A 51 -10.08 -4.82 25.30
N GLN A 52 -10.45 -3.54 25.23
CA GLN A 52 -9.90 -2.53 26.10
C GLN A 52 -10.25 -2.77 27.57
N GLU A 53 -11.49 -3.18 27.87
CA GLU A 53 -11.91 -3.55 29.24
C GLU A 53 -11.10 -4.73 29.79
N LYS A 54 -10.86 -5.74 28.94
CA LYS A 54 -10.11 -6.95 29.34
C LYS A 54 -8.59 -6.70 29.50
N TYR A 55 -8.01 -5.78 28.70
CA TYR A 55 -6.58 -5.49 28.68
C TYR A 55 -6.26 -3.99 28.74
N PRO A 56 -6.72 -3.26 29.78
CA PRO A 56 -6.67 -1.78 29.84
C PRO A 56 -5.26 -1.20 29.80
N GLU A 57 -4.25 -1.98 30.24
CA GLU A 57 -2.84 -1.56 30.23
C GLU A 57 -2.15 -1.75 28.87
N LYS A 58 -2.74 -2.55 27.98
CA LYS A 58 -2.16 -2.88 26.69
C LYS A 58 -2.94 -2.34 25.52
N ILE A 59 -4.27 -2.22 25.64
CA ILE A 59 -5.17 -1.87 24.54
C ILE A 59 -5.80 -0.51 24.78
N ARG A 60 -5.71 0.33 23.78
CA ARG A 60 -6.39 1.62 23.69
C ARG A 60 -7.31 1.64 22.49
N VAL A 61 -8.54 2.06 22.67
CA VAL A 61 -9.52 2.23 21.59
C VAL A 61 -9.70 3.72 21.25
N ILE A 62 -9.84 3.98 19.97
CA ILE A 62 -10.24 5.29 19.43
C ILE A 62 -11.45 5.04 18.54
N HIS A 63 -12.62 5.58 18.92
CA HIS A 63 -13.78 5.65 18.04
C HIS A 63 -13.79 6.99 17.31
N LYS A 64 -14.01 6.95 16.00
CA LYS A 64 -14.10 8.15 15.17
C LYS A 64 -15.15 8.01 14.08
N GLU A 65 -15.61 9.10 13.52
CA GLU A 65 -16.40 9.09 12.30
C GLU A 65 -15.58 8.52 11.14
N ASN A 66 -16.26 7.79 10.23
CA ASN A 66 -15.58 7.18 9.11
C ASN A 66 -14.87 8.20 8.21
N GLY A 67 -13.56 8.14 8.20
CA GLY A 67 -12.66 8.95 7.38
C GLY A 67 -11.80 8.15 6.42
N GLY A 68 -11.92 6.81 6.46
CA GLY A 68 -11.13 5.89 5.64
C GLY A 68 -9.82 5.46 6.30
N LEU A 69 -9.15 4.50 5.67
CA LEU A 69 -8.00 3.80 6.21
C LEU A 69 -6.82 4.73 6.56
N ALA A 70 -6.50 5.70 5.70
CA ALA A 70 -5.48 6.72 5.96
C ALA A 70 -5.76 7.52 7.24
N SER A 71 -7.01 7.98 7.40
CA SER A 71 -7.44 8.75 8.56
C SER A 71 -7.40 7.92 9.85
N ALA A 72 -7.79 6.65 9.79
CA ALA A 72 -7.70 5.73 10.93
C ALA A 72 -6.23 5.48 11.34
N ARG A 73 -5.33 5.19 10.39
CA ARG A 73 -3.90 5.03 10.68
C ARG A 73 -3.27 6.29 11.28
N ASN A 74 -3.61 7.48 10.75
CA ASN A 74 -3.14 8.75 11.31
C ASN A 74 -3.68 8.99 12.74
N ALA A 75 -4.93 8.61 13.02
CA ALA A 75 -5.48 8.73 14.38
C ALA A 75 -4.67 7.86 15.37
N GLY A 76 -4.32 6.65 15.00
CA GLY A 76 -3.44 5.78 15.78
C GLY A 76 -2.03 6.36 15.92
N LEU A 77 -1.45 6.85 14.83
CA LEU A 77 -0.08 7.41 14.83
C LEU A 77 0.07 8.61 15.78
N ARG A 78 -0.94 9.49 15.85
CA ARG A 78 -0.95 10.66 16.75
C ARG A 78 -0.84 10.31 18.24
N VAL A 79 -1.25 9.13 18.65
CA VAL A 79 -1.27 8.72 20.08
C VAL A 79 -0.27 7.62 20.42
N ALA A 80 0.40 7.07 19.43
CA ALA A 80 1.38 6.00 19.58
C ALA A 80 2.59 6.44 20.42
N LYS A 81 3.06 5.58 21.34
CA LYS A 81 4.15 5.83 22.27
C LYS A 81 5.35 4.91 22.07
N GLY A 82 5.19 3.84 21.28
CA GLY A 82 6.27 2.88 21.01
C GLY A 82 7.45 3.50 20.29
N ASN A 83 8.65 2.98 20.49
CA ASN A 83 9.83 3.39 19.74
C ASN A 83 9.71 3.07 18.26
N TYR A 84 9.03 1.99 17.95
CA TYR A 84 8.64 1.60 16.58
C TYR A 84 7.14 1.53 16.43
N ILE A 85 6.67 1.74 15.21
CA ILE A 85 5.27 1.64 14.80
C ILE A 85 5.13 0.45 13.85
N PHE A 86 4.09 -0.34 14.07
CA PHE A 86 3.67 -1.40 13.16
C PHE A 86 2.19 -1.21 12.80
N PHE A 87 1.89 -1.02 11.53
CA PHE A 87 0.52 -1.00 11.04
C PHE A 87 0.08 -2.43 10.73
N LEU A 88 -1.04 -2.87 11.29
CA LEU A 88 -1.60 -4.19 11.04
C LEU A 88 -3.04 -4.04 10.57
N ASP A 89 -3.35 -4.53 9.38
CA ASP A 89 -4.73 -4.54 8.90
C ASP A 89 -5.55 -5.56 9.70
N SER A 90 -6.74 -5.18 10.11
CA SER A 90 -7.56 -5.93 11.08
C SER A 90 -8.19 -7.23 10.54
N ASP A 91 -7.99 -7.52 9.28
CA ASP A 91 -8.35 -8.78 8.63
C ASP A 91 -7.18 -9.76 8.47
N ASP A 92 -5.97 -9.36 8.88
CA ASP A 92 -4.75 -10.16 8.88
C ASP A 92 -4.38 -10.62 10.29
N TYR A 93 -3.40 -11.51 10.41
CA TYR A 93 -2.87 -11.98 11.70
C TYR A 93 -1.35 -12.13 11.68
N LEU A 94 -0.71 -11.93 12.84
CA LEU A 94 0.74 -12.04 12.99
C LEU A 94 1.20 -13.50 13.04
N GLU A 95 2.36 -13.75 12.48
CA GLU A 95 3.10 -14.99 12.67
C GLU A 95 3.66 -15.09 14.10
N ASN A 96 3.67 -16.28 14.67
CA ASN A 96 4.15 -16.51 16.01
C ASN A 96 5.62 -16.10 16.17
N ASP A 97 5.94 -15.45 17.30
CA ASP A 97 7.30 -15.03 17.68
C ASP A 97 8.06 -14.20 16.64
N SER A 98 7.37 -13.66 15.62
CA SER A 98 7.98 -12.87 14.56
C SER A 98 8.41 -11.49 15.06
N VAL A 99 7.53 -10.82 15.81
CA VAL A 99 7.69 -9.40 16.12
C VAL A 99 8.85 -9.12 17.07
N GLN A 100 9.09 -9.97 18.09
CA GLN A 100 10.26 -9.82 18.96
C GLN A 100 11.58 -9.93 18.18
N LYS A 101 11.64 -10.85 17.20
CA LYS A 101 12.82 -11.01 16.33
C LYS A 101 13.02 -9.77 15.46
N LEU A 102 11.94 -9.24 14.89
CA LEU A 102 11.97 -8.03 14.07
C LEU A 102 12.38 -6.81 14.88
N TYR A 103 11.81 -6.62 16.07
CA TYR A 103 12.19 -5.53 16.96
C TYR A 103 13.70 -5.57 17.31
N ASN A 104 14.21 -6.74 17.69
CA ASN A 104 15.63 -6.90 17.99
C ASN A 104 16.51 -6.55 16.79
N LYS A 105 16.13 -6.95 15.57
CA LYS A 105 16.83 -6.57 14.34
C LYS A 105 16.74 -5.06 14.09
N ALA A 106 15.55 -4.45 14.22
CA ALA A 106 15.37 -3.02 14.04
C ALA A 106 16.26 -2.21 14.98
N VAL A 107 16.34 -2.61 16.24
CA VAL A 107 17.20 -1.96 17.25
C VAL A 107 18.69 -2.19 16.94
N SER A 108 19.11 -3.42 16.62
CA SER A 108 20.52 -3.74 16.37
C SER A 108 21.09 -3.01 15.15
N PHE A 109 20.26 -2.75 14.13
CA PHE A 109 20.63 -1.96 12.96
C PHE A 109 20.35 -0.47 13.13
N GLU A 110 19.72 -0.04 14.24
CA GLU A 110 19.21 1.32 14.45
C GLU A 110 18.31 1.78 13.26
N ALA A 111 17.55 0.85 12.70
CA ALA A 111 16.82 1.05 11.47
C ALA A 111 15.76 2.16 11.61
N ASP A 112 15.68 3.06 10.64
CA ASP A 112 14.56 3.98 10.49
C ASP A 112 13.34 3.21 9.96
N ILE A 113 13.60 2.25 9.06
CA ILE A 113 12.61 1.34 8.50
C ILE A 113 13.20 -0.08 8.45
N LEU A 114 12.48 -1.05 9.01
CA LEU A 114 12.77 -2.47 8.83
C LEU A 114 11.68 -3.10 7.95
N HIS A 115 12.06 -3.58 6.77
CA HIS A 115 11.20 -4.22 5.79
C HIS A 115 11.24 -5.74 5.89
N THR A 116 10.09 -6.42 5.78
CA THR A 116 9.96 -7.85 6.08
C THR A 116 9.36 -8.65 4.95
N SER A 117 9.49 -9.99 4.99
CA SER A 117 8.65 -10.92 4.23
C SER A 117 7.31 -11.15 4.92
N PHE A 118 6.40 -11.85 4.26
CA PHE A 118 5.08 -12.22 4.80
C PHE A 118 4.57 -13.48 4.12
N PHE A 119 3.54 -14.09 4.72
CA PHE A 119 2.75 -15.14 4.08
C PHE A 119 1.46 -14.56 3.49
N SER A 120 0.98 -15.16 2.42
CA SER A 120 -0.28 -14.83 1.76
C SER A 120 -1.19 -16.05 1.82
N LEU A 121 -2.34 -15.95 2.50
CA LEU A 121 -3.34 -17.00 2.62
C LEU A 121 -4.49 -16.75 1.63
N ASN A 122 -4.68 -17.63 0.68
CA ASN A 122 -5.86 -17.62 -0.16
C ASN A 122 -7.01 -18.35 0.57
N GLU A 123 -7.99 -17.62 1.10
CA GLU A 123 -9.11 -18.20 1.87
C GLU A 123 -9.96 -19.21 1.08
N LYS A 124 -10.02 -19.08 -0.24
CA LYS A 124 -10.84 -19.97 -1.08
C LYS A 124 -10.30 -21.40 -1.16
N ASN A 125 -8.97 -21.57 -1.18
CA ASN A 125 -8.34 -22.88 -1.36
C ASN A 125 -7.36 -23.26 -0.23
N GLY A 126 -7.19 -22.39 0.77
CA GLY A 126 -6.28 -22.60 1.89
C GLY A 126 -4.79 -22.59 1.53
N VAL A 127 -4.43 -22.17 0.32
CA VAL A 127 -3.01 -22.12 -0.11
C VAL A 127 -2.32 -20.96 0.60
N ILE A 128 -1.15 -21.25 1.17
CA ILE A 128 -0.26 -20.27 1.79
C ILE A 128 1.00 -20.17 0.95
N ASP A 129 1.28 -18.96 0.46
CA ASP A 129 2.48 -18.64 -0.30
C ASP A 129 3.34 -17.64 0.48
N LYS A 130 4.67 -17.83 0.48
CA LYS A 130 5.59 -16.86 1.05
C LYS A 130 5.90 -15.78 0.03
N ALA A 131 5.66 -14.52 0.40
CA ALA A 131 6.10 -13.36 -0.37
C ALA A 131 7.49 -12.93 0.10
N GLU A 132 8.47 -13.08 -0.76
CA GLU A 132 9.85 -12.79 -0.44
C GLU A 132 10.17 -11.29 -0.45
N VAL A 133 11.34 -10.97 0.11
CA VAL A 133 11.90 -9.63 0.13
C VAL A 133 12.68 -9.39 -1.16
N SER A 134 12.42 -8.28 -1.83
CA SER A 134 13.10 -7.90 -3.08
C SER A 134 14.39 -7.10 -2.88
N PHE A 135 14.83 -6.94 -1.63
CA PHE A 135 16.07 -6.28 -1.22
C PHE A 135 17.08 -7.30 -0.73
N GLN A 136 18.36 -6.96 -0.72
CA GLN A 136 19.36 -7.76 -0.01
C GLN A 136 19.09 -7.69 1.49
N THR A 137 18.95 -8.84 2.14
CA THR A 137 18.65 -8.92 3.57
C THR A 137 19.87 -8.67 4.46
N ASP A 138 19.58 -8.23 5.69
CA ASP A 138 20.60 -7.95 6.72
C ASP A 138 21.68 -6.93 6.28
N LYS A 139 21.34 -6.04 5.37
CA LYS A 139 22.14 -4.92 4.89
C LYS A 139 21.46 -3.62 5.27
N ILE A 140 22.24 -2.63 5.70
CA ILE A 140 21.80 -1.24 5.82
C ILE A 140 21.90 -0.60 4.43
N TYR A 141 20.79 -0.09 3.93
CA TYR A 141 20.78 0.79 2.78
C TYR A 141 20.82 2.23 3.28
N THR A 142 21.83 2.97 2.83
CA THR A 142 21.92 4.43 3.03
C THR A 142 20.89 5.14 2.19
N HIS A 143 20.73 6.45 2.40
CA HIS A 143 19.85 7.27 1.57
C HIS A 143 20.20 7.17 0.07
N GLU A 144 21.49 7.27 -0.30
CA GLU A 144 21.94 7.19 -1.69
C GLU A 144 21.68 5.82 -2.32
N GLU A 145 21.87 4.73 -1.55
CA GLU A 145 21.54 3.37 -2.01
C GLU A 145 20.03 3.20 -2.18
N MET A 146 19.21 3.80 -1.30
CA MET A 146 17.75 3.77 -1.43
C MET A 146 17.26 4.58 -2.63
N GLU A 147 17.89 5.70 -2.99
CA GLU A 147 17.59 6.42 -4.24
C GLU A 147 17.70 5.51 -5.47
N GLN A 148 18.75 4.68 -5.53
CA GLN A 148 18.94 3.72 -6.63
C GLN A 148 17.87 2.63 -6.63
N GLU A 149 17.50 2.11 -5.46
CA GLU A 149 16.46 1.09 -5.31
C GLU A 149 15.06 1.64 -5.65
N LEU A 150 14.81 2.91 -5.36
CA LEU A 150 13.56 3.59 -5.70
C LEU A 150 13.39 3.79 -7.21
N CYS A 151 14.46 3.77 -8.00
CA CYS A 151 14.37 3.76 -9.46
C CYS A 151 13.58 2.56 -10.03
N PHE A 152 13.35 1.50 -9.24
CA PHE A 152 12.61 0.30 -9.64
C PHE A 152 11.40 0.03 -8.75
N VAL A 153 10.87 1.07 -8.13
CA VAL A 153 9.83 0.99 -7.11
C VAL A 153 8.52 0.38 -7.62
N SER A 154 8.16 0.67 -8.85
CA SER A 154 6.91 0.21 -9.45
C SER A 154 7.05 -1.20 -10.03
N SER A 155 8.10 -1.48 -10.80
CA SER A 155 8.34 -2.79 -11.40
C SER A 155 8.58 -3.89 -10.36
N LYS A 156 9.21 -3.55 -9.24
CA LYS A 156 9.47 -4.49 -8.13
C LYS A 156 8.42 -4.45 -7.01
N ARG A 157 7.37 -3.63 -7.12
CA ARG A 157 6.28 -3.47 -6.12
C ARG A 157 6.79 -3.24 -4.69
N ARG A 158 7.84 -2.46 -4.51
CA ARG A 158 8.56 -2.32 -3.23
C ARG A 158 7.83 -1.49 -2.18
N ILE A 159 6.97 -0.56 -2.59
CA ILE A 159 6.31 0.41 -1.69
C ILE A 159 4.81 0.14 -1.48
N VAL A 160 4.30 -1.02 -1.88
CA VAL A 160 2.85 -1.24 -1.97
C VAL A 160 2.18 -1.36 -0.60
N PHE A 161 2.86 -1.90 0.42
CA PHE A 161 2.25 -2.26 1.68
C PHE A 161 2.99 -1.65 2.88
N VAL A 162 2.27 -0.95 3.75
CA VAL A 162 2.83 -0.42 5.01
C VAL A 162 2.94 -1.48 6.10
N TRP A 163 2.04 -2.46 6.11
CA TRP A 163 1.95 -3.49 7.13
C TRP A 163 3.09 -4.53 7.09
N ARG A 164 4.00 -4.44 6.14
CA ARG A 164 5.22 -5.27 6.13
C ARG A 164 6.46 -4.53 6.62
N ASN A 165 6.29 -3.38 7.27
CA ASN A 165 7.41 -2.56 7.74
C ASN A 165 7.24 -2.20 9.21
N LEU A 166 8.35 -2.19 9.96
CA LEU A 166 8.45 -1.47 11.23
C LEU A 166 9.07 -0.10 10.94
N TYR A 167 8.41 0.96 11.42
CA TYR A 167 8.89 2.34 11.26
C TYR A 167 9.33 2.88 12.62
N LYS A 168 10.53 3.44 12.70
CA LYS A 168 10.98 4.15 13.90
C LYS A 168 10.11 5.40 14.10
N ARG A 169 9.42 5.48 15.26
CA ARG A 169 8.47 6.58 15.50
C ARG A 169 9.13 7.95 15.40
N SER A 170 10.31 8.13 16.02
CA SER A 170 11.05 9.39 15.97
C SER A 170 11.48 9.80 14.55
N PHE A 171 11.70 8.84 13.65
CA PHE A 171 11.97 9.11 12.24
C PHE A 171 10.72 9.65 11.53
N LEU A 172 9.54 9.03 11.75
CA LEU A 172 8.27 9.52 11.19
C LEU A 172 7.95 10.93 11.70
N GLU A 173 8.07 11.16 13.01
CA GLU A 173 7.82 12.46 13.64
C GLU A 173 8.78 13.56 13.14
N LYS A 174 10.08 13.29 13.13
CA LYS A 174 11.11 14.23 12.65
C LYS A 174 10.85 14.70 11.23
N ASN A 175 10.38 13.81 10.38
CA ASN A 175 10.17 14.06 8.95
C ASN A 175 8.72 14.46 8.62
N GLY A 176 7.80 14.49 9.59
CA GLY A 176 6.40 14.84 9.42
C GLY A 176 5.63 13.85 8.53
N ILE A 177 6.06 12.56 8.50
CA ILE A 177 5.49 11.55 7.61
C ILE A 177 4.14 11.08 8.16
N THR A 178 3.09 11.29 7.38
CA THR A 178 1.71 10.87 7.68
C THR A 178 1.01 10.40 6.43
N PHE A 179 -0.11 9.68 6.59
CA PHE A 179 -0.93 9.30 5.44
C PHE A 179 -1.70 10.49 4.88
N GLU A 180 -1.87 10.53 3.56
CA GLU A 180 -2.71 11.53 2.88
C GLU A 180 -4.20 11.13 3.03
N GLU A 181 -4.93 11.80 3.93
CA GLU A 181 -6.32 11.44 4.27
C GLU A 181 -7.32 11.65 3.12
N ASN A 182 -6.95 12.44 2.11
CA ASN A 182 -7.77 12.62 0.90
C ASN A 182 -7.70 11.42 -0.04
N LEU A 183 -6.76 10.48 0.17
CA LEU A 183 -6.69 9.22 -0.56
C LEU A 183 -7.52 8.15 0.17
N ARG A 184 -8.64 7.75 -0.42
CA ARG A 184 -9.47 6.68 0.14
C ARG A 184 -8.99 5.27 -0.20
N MET A 185 -8.09 5.16 -1.15
CA MET A 185 -7.42 3.92 -1.56
C MET A 185 -6.00 4.23 -2.01
N VAL A 186 -5.14 3.20 -1.99
CA VAL A 186 -3.75 3.26 -2.47
C VAL A 186 -2.84 4.24 -1.70
N GLU A 187 -3.22 4.56 -0.49
CA GLU A 187 -2.53 5.50 0.42
C GLU A 187 -1.14 5.01 0.87
N ASP A 188 -0.92 3.69 0.88
CA ASP A 188 0.34 3.04 1.26
C ASP A 188 1.51 3.47 0.36
N GLY A 189 1.24 3.59 -0.93
CA GLY A 189 2.27 3.91 -1.92
C GLY A 189 2.92 5.27 -1.69
N PRO A 190 2.17 6.38 -1.58
CA PRO A 190 2.73 7.70 -1.25
C PRO A 190 3.41 7.75 0.11
N PHE A 191 2.80 7.15 1.15
CA PHE A 191 3.41 7.08 2.49
C PHE A 191 4.77 6.37 2.45
N ASN A 192 4.85 5.20 1.84
CA ASN A 192 6.11 4.47 1.71
C ASN A 192 7.10 5.20 0.81
N MET A 193 6.64 5.85 -0.26
CA MET A 193 7.52 6.62 -1.13
C MET A 193 8.19 7.75 -0.34
N GLU A 194 7.43 8.49 0.45
CA GLU A 194 7.98 9.54 1.32
C GLU A 194 8.93 8.96 2.37
N ALA A 195 8.51 7.90 3.06
CA ALA A 195 9.33 7.28 4.12
C ALA A 195 10.64 6.71 3.56
N PHE A 196 10.60 5.97 2.46
CA PHE A 196 11.78 5.34 1.89
C PHE A 196 12.75 6.35 1.29
N SER A 197 12.23 7.44 0.69
CA SER A 197 13.05 8.52 0.12
C SER A 197 13.73 9.41 1.18
N LYS A 198 13.36 9.30 2.46
CA LYS A 198 13.95 10.07 3.57
C LYS A 198 14.74 9.19 4.54
N ALA A 199 14.69 7.86 4.38
CA ALA A 199 15.36 6.95 5.30
C ALA A 199 16.89 6.98 5.12
N GLU A 200 17.60 7.11 6.23
CA GLU A 200 19.07 7.02 6.28
C GLU A 200 19.54 5.58 6.55
N ARG A 201 18.65 4.77 7.16
CA ARG A 201 18.95 3.40 7.58
C ARG A 201 17.74 2.50 7.27
N PHE A 202 17.61 2.13 6.02
CA PHE A 202 16.63 1.13 5.60
C PHE A 202 17.27 -0.25 5.68
N VAL A 203 16.56 -1.21 6.28
CA VAL A 203 17.03 -2.59 6.41
C VAL A 203 15.93 -3.54 5.97
N ALA A 204 16.27 -4.58 5.23
CA ALA A 204 15.36 -5.64 4.87
C ALA A 204 15.77 -6.95 5.56
N VAL A 205 14.78 -7.74 6.01
CA VAL A 205 15.01 -9.05 6.63
C VAL A 205 14.00 -10.07 6.08
N ASP A 206 14.44 -11.30 5.89
CA ASP A 206 13.56 -12.38 5.44
C ASP A 206 12.94 -13.13 6.63
N ILE A 207 12.17 -12.40 7.43
CA ILE A 207 11.38 -12.94 8.54
C ILE A 207 9.92 -12.64 8.21
N PRO A 208 9.06 -13.66 7.95
CA PRO A 208 7.64 -13.42 7.74
C PRO A 208 7.00 -12.84 8.99
N VAL A 209 6.36 -11.67 8.87
CA VAL A 209 5.77 -10.99 10.02
C VAL A 209 4.32 -11.36 10.24
N LEU A 210 3.58 -11.56 9.17
CA LEU A 210 2.14 -11.80 9.22
C LEU A 210 1.69 -12.71 8.08
N CYS A 211 0.44 -13.17 8.19
CA CYS A 211 -0.30 -13.83 7.14
C CYS A 211 -1.36 -12.87 6.57
N TYR A 212 -1.13 -12.42 5.33
CA TYR A 212 -2.04 -11.57 4.56
C TYR A 212 -3.19 -12.39 3.98
N ARG A 213 -4.44 -12.04 4.29
CA ARG A 213 -5.63 -12.74 3.79
C ARG A 213 -6.06 -12.22 2.42
N VAL A 214 -6.05 -13.11 1.45
CA VAL A 214 -6.59 -12.85 0.11
C VAL A 214 -8.06 -13.24 0.07
N ARG A 215 -8.96 -12.26 0.29
CA ARG A 215 -10.43 -12.44 0.35
C ARG A 215 -11.10 -12.04 -0.96
N GLU A 216 -12.23 -12.68 -1.29
CA GLU A 216 -13.02 -12.30 -2.48
C GLU A 216 -13.64 -10.89 -2.34
N ASN A 217 -14.00 -10.48 -1.11
CA ASN A 217 -14.66 -9.20 -0.83
C ASN A 217 -13.70 -8.11 -0.34
N SER A 218 -12.38 -8.23 -0.57
CA SER A 218 -11.44 -7.18 -0.20
C SER A 218 -11.66 -5.91 -1.03
N LEU A 219 -11.28 -4.75 -0.47
CA LEU A 219 -11.36 -3.46 -1.17
C LEU A 219 -10.66 -3.50 -2.54
N GLN A 220 -9.54 -4.21 -2.65
CA GLN A 220 -8.79 -4.35 -3.89
C GLN A 220 -9.49 -5.21 -4.97
N ARG A 221 -10.52 -5.99 -4.60
CA ARG A 221 -11.26 -6.88 -5.49
C ARG A 221 -12.68 -6.40 -5.79
N GLN A 222 -13.01 -5.18 -5.43
CA GLN A 222 -14.29 -4.59 -5.80
C GLN A 222 -14.44 -4.57 -7.32
N LYS A 223 -15.60 -4.99 -7.83
CA LYS A 223 -15.87 -5.02 -9.27
C LYS A 223 -15.81 -3.62 -9.89
N TYR A 224 -16.27 -2.62 -9.16
CA TYR A 224 -16.27 -1.22 -9.57
C TYR A 224 -15.81 -0.32 -8.42
N VAL A 225 -14.85 0.54 -8.71
CA VAL A 225 -14.34 1.54 -7.77
C VAL A 225 -14.67 2.92 -8.32
N PRO A 226 -15.59 3.66 -7.70
CA PRO A 226 -15.88 5.04 -8.08
C PRO A 226 -14.64 5.94 -7.91
N ASP A 227 -14.48 6.94 -8.78
CA ASP A 227 -13.37 7.92 -8.73
C ASP A 227 -11.95 7.30 -8.71
N TYR A 228 -11.82 6.05 -9.14
CA TYR A 228 -10.54 5.33 -9.09
C TYR A 228 -9.43 6.03 -9.87
N ASP A 229 -9.78 6.64 -10.99
CA ASP A 229 -8.87 7.44 -11.81
C ASP A 229 -8.32 8.67 -11.05
N LYS A 230 -9.14 9.33 -10.22
CA LYS A 230 -8.70 10.47 -9.42
C LYS A 230 -7.70 10.05 -8.33
N TRP A 231 -7.97 8.94 -7.64
CA TRP A 231 -7.08 8.46 -6.58
C TRP A 231 -5.76 7.94 -7.14
N LEU A 232 -5.79 7.19 -8.23
CA LEU A 232 -4.56 6.73 -8.89
C LEU A 232 -3.75 7.88 -9.48
N TYR A 233 -4.41 8.92 -10.01
CA TYR A 233 -3.73 10.14 -10.44
C TYR A 233 -3.07 10.85 -9.25
N GLN A 234 -3.77 11.03 -8.15
CA GLN A 234 -3.23 11.68 -6.94
C GLN A 234 -2.07 10.88 -6.35
N GLN A 235 -2.21 9.55 -6.25
CA GLN A 235 -1.11 8.67 -5.83
C GLN A 235 0.13 8.81 -6.72
N TRP A 236 -0.06 8.83 -8.03
CA TRP A 236 1.01 9.02 -9.01
C TRP A 236 1.71 10.37 -8.79
N ALA A 237 0.95 11.45 -8.65
CA ALA A 237 1.47 12.79 -8.44
C ALA A 237 2.27 12.91 -7.13
N LEU A 238 1.76 12.32 -6.05
CA LEU A 238 2.43 12.30 -4.75
C LEU A 238 3.75 11.50 -4.80
N LYS A 239 3.77 10.34 -5.45
CA LYS A 239 5.01 9.57 -5.63
C LYS A 239 6.07 10.37 -6.37
N LEU A 240 5.70 11.04 -7.46
CA LEU A 240 6.62 11.90 -8.20
C LEU A 240 7.11 13.06 -7.35
N LYS A 241 6.22 13.71 -6.59
CA LYS A 241 6.55 14.80 -5.68
C LYS A 241 7.59 14.34 -4.65
N HIS A 242 7.29 13.29 -3.89
CA HIS A 242 8.20 12.80 -2.84
C HIS A 242 9.55 12.38 -3.39
N TYR A 243 9.57 11.74 -4.57
CA TYR A 243 10.84 11.40 -5.22
C TYR A 243 11.62 12.67 -5.61
N SER A 244 10.98 13.64 -6.28
CA SER A 244 11.67 14.84 -6.75
C SER A 244 12.12 15.78 -5.63
N GLU A 245 11.48 15.75 -4.47
CA GLU A 245 11.84 16.56 -3.31
C GLU A 245 12.97 15.94 -2.46
N ASN A 246 13.13 14.62 -2.49
CA ASN A 246 14.03 13.91 -1.58
C ASN A 246 15.16 13.13 -2.27
N CYS A 247 15.08 12.92 -3.59
CA CYS A 247 16.03 12.13 -4.35
C CYS A 247 16.60 12.90 -5.53
N THR A 248 17.76 12.49 -6.00
CA THR A 248 18.35 12.98 -7.24
C THR A 248 17.51 12.52 -8.44
N PRO A 249 17.02 13.41 -9.31
CA PRO A 249 16.20 13.03 -10.45
C PRO A 249 16.89 12.01 -11.37
N SER A 250 16.24 10.87 -11.62
CA SER A 250 16.76 9.81 -12.47
C SER A 250 15.78 9.48 -13.59
N GLN A 251 16.28 9.42 -14.83
CA GLN A 251 15.48 8.99 -15.99
C GLN A 251 14.96 7.56 -15.80
N VAL A 252 15.72 6.67 -15.14
CA VAL A 252 15.31 5.28 -14.85
C VAL A 252 14.07 5.24 -13.98
N PHE A 253 13.98 6.11 -12.96
CA PHE A 253 12.78 6.21 -12.13
C PHE A 253 11.54 6.62 -12.93
N TYR A 254 11.68 7.66 -13.78
CA TYR A 254 10.55 8.12 -14.60
C TYR A 254 10.12 7.08 -15.64
N GLU A 255 11.07 6.32 -16.22
CA GLU A 255 10.76 5.21 -17.10
C GLU A 255 10.01 4.08 -16.36
N ASP A 256 10.43 3.70 -15.14
CA ASP A 256 9.78 2.67 -14.32
C ASP A 256 8.33 3.05 -13.95
N ILE A 257 8.13 4.30 -13.49
CA ILE A 257 6.79 4.83 -13.20
C ILE A 257 5.93 4.90 -14.48
N GLY A 258 6.52 5.37 -15.57
CA GLY A 258 5.84 5.47 -16.87
C GLY A 258 5.43 4.09 -17.40
N GLU A 259 6.32 3.11 -17.36
CA GLU A 259 6.03 1.73 -17.74
C GLU A 259 4.89 1.15 -16.94
N TYR A 260 4.94 1.27 -15.61
CA TYR A 260 3.90 0.77 -14.72
C TYR A 260 2.56 1.46 -14.96
N THR A 261 2.57 2.78 -15.16
CA THR A 261 1.35 3.54 -15.46
C THR A 261 0.71 3.06 -16.77
N VAL A 262 1.51 2.87 -17.81
CA VAL A 262 1.03 2.46 -19.14
C VAL A 262 0.58 1.00 -19.16
N LYS A 263 1.32 0.09 -18.50
CA LYS A 263 1.07 -1.35 -18.57
C LYS A 263 0.12 -1.89 -17.50
N ALA A 264 -0.01 -1.23 -16.36
CA ALA A 264 -0.83 -1.71 -15.25
C ALA A 264 -1.97 -0.74 -14.91
N ILE A 265 -1.67 0.54 -14.66
CA ILE A 265 -2.67 1.50 -14.20
C ILE A 265 -3.69 1.84 -15.30
N PHE A 266 -3.23 2.12 -16.50
CA PHE A 266 -4.12 2.50 -17.61
C PHE A 266 -5.10 1.40 -17.98
N PRO A 267 -4.67 0.14 -18.23
CA PRO A 267 -5.60 -0.97 -18.45
C PRO A 267 -6.58 -1.21 -17.30
N LEU A 268 -6.08 -1.14 -16.05
CA LEU A 268 -6.92 -1.30 -14.85
C LEU A 268 -8.05 -0.27 -14.77
N LEU A 269 -7.74 0.99 -15.06
CA LEU A 269 -8.72 2.07 -15.08
C LEU A 269 -9.75 1.88 -16.20
N LEU A 270 -9.32 1.44 -17.37
CA LEU A 270 -10.21 1.14 -18.47
C LEU A 270 -11.10 -0.06 -18.14
N GLU A 271 -10.55 -1.14 -17.60
CA GLU A 271 -11.32 -2.32 -17.18
C GLU A 271 -12.40 -1.95 -16.16
N ASN A 272 -12.06 -1.13 -15.15
CA ASN A 272 -13.00 -0.66 -14.15
C ASN A 272 -14.24 0.00 -14.77
N VAL A 273 -14.06 0.80 -15.82
CA VAL A 273 -15.16 1.53 -16.48
C VAL A 273 -15.86 0.69 -17.53
N TYR A 274 -15.12 0.04 -18.43
CA TYR A 274 -15.73 -0.71 -19.54
C TYR A 274 -16.62 -1.86 -19.07
N ARG A 275 -16.25 -2.53 -17.96
CA ARG A 275 -17.06 -3.63 -17.41
C ARG A 275 -18.26 -3.18 -16.59
N ASN A 276 -18.21 -1.97 -16.01
CA ASN A 276 -19.20 -1.56 -15.02
C ASN A 276 -20.03 -0.32 -15.43
N LYS A 277 -19.46 0.54 -16.29
CA LYS A 277 -20.06 1.79 -16.77
C LYS A 277 -19.77 2.01 -18.28
N PRO A 278 -20.14 1.05 -19.15
CA PRO A 278 -19.75 1.09 -20.56
C PRO A 278 -20.25 2.33 -21.31
N GLU A 279 -21.33 2.96 -20.86
CA GLU A 279 -21.87 4.20 -21.41
C GLU A 279 -20.93 5.41 -21.18
N GLU A 280 -20.15 5.40 -20.11
CA GLU A 280 -19.19 6.46 -19.78
C GLU A 280 -17.79 6.18 -20.35
N ALA A 281 -17.54 4.95 -20.82
CA ALA A 281 -16.21 4.42 -21.09
C ALA A 281 -15.42 5.24 -22.12
N TYR A 282 -16.06 5.74 -23.19
CA TYR A 282 -15.39 6.56 -24.20
C TYR A 282 -14.94 7.91 -23.63
N ALA A 283 -15.78 8.56 -22.84
CA ALA A 283 -15.47 9.84 -22.22
C ALA A 283 -14.31 9.69 -21.22
N VAL A 284 -14.33 8.61 -20.43
CA VAL A 284 -13.26 8.28 -19.47
C VAL A 284 -11.95 7.97 -20.19
N LEU A 285 -11.94 7.13 -21.23
CA LEU A 285 -10.76 6.84 -22.04
C LEU A 285 -10.10 8.12 -22.58
N ARG A 286 -10.91 9.02 -23.12
CA ARG A 286 -10.43 10.29 -23.66
C ARG A 286 -9.84 11.18 -22.56
N ARG A 287 -10.55 11.33 -21.43
CA ARG A 287 -10.08 12.11 -20.28
C ARG A 287 -8.76 11.56 -19.73
N LEU A 288 -8.65 10.23 -19.58
CA LEU A 288 -7.43 9.56 -19.14
C LEU A 288 -6.28 9.79 -20.11
N GLY A 289 -6.48 9.55 -21.42
CA GLY A 289 -5.45 9.73 -22.44
C GLY A 289 -4.95 11.17 -22.56
N ASP A 290 -5.80 12.16 -22.25
CA ASP A 290 -5.45 13.57 -22.22
C ASP A 290 -4.91 14.04 -20.86
N SER A 291 -4.89 13.20 -19.83
CA SER A 291 -4.38 13.54 -18.50
C SER A 291 -2.85 13.76 -18.49
N ASP A 292 -2.36 14.57 -17.55
CA ASP A 292 -0.93 14.78 -17.35
C ASP A 292 -0.19 13.49 -17.01
N MET A 293 -0.83 12.61 -16.20
CA MET A 293 -0.30 11.31 -15.87
C MET A 293 0.02 10.50 -17.13
N MET A 294 -0.96 10.35 -18.03
CA MET A 294 -0.75 9.55 -19.24
C MET A 294 0.17 10.23 -20.25
N ARG A 295 0.06 11.56 -20.45
CA ARG A 295 0.95 12.30 -21.35
C ARG A 295 2.40 12.16 -20.93
N ARG A 296 2.70 12.34 -19.63
CA ARG A 296 4.04 12.17 -19.10
C ARG A 296 4.51 10.72 -19.21
N SER A 297 3.68 9.76 -18.80
CA SER A 297 4.02 8.34 -18.90
C SER A 297 4.29 7.89 -20.34
N PHE A 298 3.56 8.41 -21.34
CA PHE A 298 3.84 8.14 -22.75
C PHE A 298 5.12 8.81 -23.26
N THR A 299 5.61 9.85 -22.60
CA THR A 299 6.88 10.50 -22.90
C THR A 299 8.03 9.75 -22.24
N ASP A 300 7.88 9.40 -20.99
CA ASP A 300 8.93 8.77 -20.18
C ASP A 300 9.12 7.29 -20.55
N TYR A 301 8.07 6.59 -20.99
CA TYR A 301 8.14 5.18 -21.40
C TYR A 301 7.96 4.99 -22.91
N ASP A 302 8.93 4.30 -23.53
CA ASP A 302 8.81 3.90 -24.94
C ASP A 302 7.90 2.68 -25.08
N ILE A 303 6.68 2.89 -25.57
CA ILE A 303 5.70 1.83 -25.79
C ILE A 303 6.14 0.75 -26.79
N ASN A 304 7.18 1.01 -27.63
CA ASN A 304 7.74 -0.01 -28.52
C ASN A 304 8.53 -1.09 -27.76
N LYS A 305 8.89 -0.82 -26.47
CA LYS A 305 9.46 -1.81 -25.55
C LYS A 305 8.44 -2.86 -25.05
N PHE A 306 7.15 -2.76 -25.39
CA PHE A 306 6.20 -3.86 -25.14
C PHE A 306 6.72 -5.16 -25.78
N ARG A 307 6.94 -6.19 -24.95
CA ARG A 307 7.50 -7.49 -25.41
C ARG A 307 6.60 -8.26 -26.38
N SER A 308 5.32 -7.96 -26.42
CA SER A 308 4.36 -8.53 -27.37
C SER A 308 3.56 -7.40 -28.01
N ARG A 309 3.36 -7.45 -29.31
CA ARG A 309 2.39 -6.63 -30.04
C ARG A 309 0.97 -7.16 -29.72
N SER A 310 0.58 -7.04 -28.45
CA SER A 310 -0.73 -7.46 -27.94
C SER A 310 -1.79 -6.43 -28.30
N LEU A 311 -3.07 -6.81 -28.13
CA LEU A 311 -4.18 -5.87 -28.26
C LEU A 311 -4.06 -4.70 -27.27
N ASP A 312 -3.51 -4.94 -26.07
CA ASP A 312 -3.21 -3.89 -25.09
C ASP A 312 -2.19 -2.88 -25.64
N TRP A 313 -1.14 -3.36 -26.33
CA TRP A 313 -0.19 -2.49 -27.02
C TRP A 313 -0.88 -1.64 -28.08
N LEU A 314 -1.72 -2.26 -28.91
CA LEU A 314 -2.43 -1.57 -30.00
C LEU A 314 -3.39 -0.52 -29.44
N MET A 315 -4.18 -0.85 -28.41
CA MET A 315 -5.05 0.08 -27.70
C MET A 315 -4.26 1.25 -27.12
N THR A 316 -3.14 0.96 -26.46
CA THR A 316 -2.23 1.96 -25.87
C THR A 316 -1.62 2.86 -26.94
N TRP A 317 -1.21 2.29 -28.08
CA TRP A 317 -0.68 3.04 -29.22
C TRP A 317 -1.72 4.01 -29.80
N PHE A 318 -2.96 3.57 -29.97
CA PHE A 318 -4.06 4.45 -30.42
C PHE A 318 -4.34 5.56 -29.40
N ALA A 319 -4.36 5.24 -28.11
CA ALA A 319 -4.57 6.24 -27.05
C ALA A 319 -3.43 7.29 -27.04
N LYS A 320 -2.17 6.86 -27.12
CA LYS A 320 -0.99 7.73 -27.21
C LYS A 320 -1.07 8.71 -28.41
N ASN A 321 -1.57 8.22 -29.54
CA ASN A 321 -1.71 9.02 -30.75
C ASN A 321 -3.07 9.75 -30.83
N LYS A 322 -3.83 9.82 -29.72
CA LYS A 322 -5.14 10.47 -29.63
C LYS A 322 -6.22 9.91 -30.57
N LEU A 323 -6.03 8.72 -31.07
CA LEU A 323 -6.96 7.98 -31.91
C LEU A 323 -7.98 7.22 -31.04
N TYR A 324 -8.64 7.93 -30.12
CA TYR A 324 -9.48 7.37 -29.06
C TYR A 324 -10.65 6.51 -29.55
N LEU A 325 -11.20 6.80 -30.73
CA LEU A 325 -12.26 5.98 -31.30
C LEU A 325 -11.79 4.54 -31.56
N PHE A 326 -10.59 4.39 -32.13
CA PHE A 326 -10.02 3.06 -32.41
C PHE A 326 -9.65 2.33 -31.11
N ALA A 327 -9.06 3.03 -30.14
CA ALA A 327 -8.80 2.48 -28.81
C ALA A 327 -10.10 2.03 -28.13
N HIS A 328 -11.18 2.82 -28.22
CA HIS A 328 -12.49 2.49 -27.68
C HIS A 328 -13.08 1.23 -28.32
N LEU A 329 -13.01 1.09 -29.64
CA LEU A 329 -13.52 -0.09 -30.33
C LEU A 329 -12.81 -1.38 -29.88
N ILE A 330 -11.47 -1.31 -29.69
CA ILE A 330 -10.70 -2.44 -29.15
C ILE A 330 -11.16 -2.78 -27.73
N CYS A 331 -11.25 -1.80 -26.84
CA CYS A 331 -11.70 -2.01 -25.46
C CYS A 331 -13.09 -2.61 -25.42
N LYS A 332 -14.04 -2.01 -26.13
CA LYS A 332 -15.46 -2.37 -26.10
C LYS A 332 -15.75 -3.76 -26.67
N TYR A 333 -15.12 -4.12 -27.77
CA TYR A 333 -15.49 -5.32 -28.52
C TYR A 333 -14.53 -6.49 -28.36
N ILE A 334 -13.34 -6.26 -27.80
CA ILE A 334 -12.30 -7.29 -27.74
C ILE A 334 -11.79 -7.49 -26.30
N LEU A 335 -11.32 -6.44 -25.62
CA LEU A 335 -10.63 -6.58 -24.33
C LEU A 335 -11.59 -6.74 -23.16
N TYR A 336 -12.68 -5.97 -23.12
CA TYR A 336 -13.57 -5.89 -21.95
C TYR A 336 -15.02 -6.26 -22.29
N LYS A 337 -15.20 -7.19 -23.21
CA LYS A 337 -16.51 -7.72 -23.66
C LYS A 337 -17.21 -8.55 -22.57
#